data_42fe0407b8c0b26f9b00661953622bfc
#
_entry.id   42fe0407b8c0b26f9b00661953622bfc
#
_cell.length_a   1.000
_cell.length_b   1.000
_cell.length_c   1.000
_cell.angle_alpha   90.00
_cell.angle_beta   90.00
_cell.angle_gamma   90.00
#
_symmetry.space_group_name_H-M   'P 1'
#
loop_
_entity.id
_entity.type
_entity.pdbx_description
1 polymer ?
#
loop_
_entity_poly.entity_id
_entity_poly.type
_entity_poly.pdbx_seq_one_letter_code
_entity_poly.pdbx_strand_id
1 'polypeptide(L)'
;MEEKRVPLHLRMRRERHKKIARLQDIIVETLYRVFPRGVLHGGTAIWRCYSGNRFSEDVDAYIEKNTEKIDSFFEEMRRAGFRVVKRRVTKNSLYSVLSFGGTEARFEALFRSFRGVVMEYETYEGILFNVFTLTPEEMIIEKINAYLKRRKIRDLYDIFFMLRHVKEAERVRQELTKFLRNFKEPVDEAELKALILFGAVPTKEDIVGYVKRWAG
;
A
#
# COMPACT_ATOMS: atom_id res chain seq x y z
N MET A 1 -18.67 -11.46 -19.55
CA MET A 1 -17.36 -11.31 -20.24
C MET A 1 -16.38 -10.82 -19.21
N GLU A 2 -15.43 -11.66 -18.79
CA GLU A 2 -14.31 -11.17 -17.99
C GLU A 2 -13.49 -10.21 -18.84
N GLU A 3 -13.44 -8.94 -18.45
CA GLU A 3 -12.48 -8.00 -19.05
C GLU A 3 -11.08 -8.57 -18.83
N LYS A 4 -10.42 -8.93 -19.92
CA LYS A 4 -9.02 -9.38 -19.89
C LYS A 4 -8.15 -8.25 -19.34
N ARG A 5 -7.91 -8.29 -18.05
CA ARG A 5 -7.04 -7.32 -17.38
C ARG A 5 -5.61 -7.49 -17.89
N VAL A 6 -5.01 -6.41 -18.35
CA VAL A 6 -3.60 -6.43 -18.77
C VAL A 6 -2.74 -6.71 -17.53
N PRO A 7 -1.91 -7.77 -17.53
CA PRO A 7 -1.05 -8.11 -16.40
C PRO A 7 -0.18 -6.94 -15.95
N LEU A 8 0.10 -6.87 -14.65
CA LEU A 8 0.80 -5.74 -14.06
C LEU A 8 2.16 -5.47 -14.71
N HIS A 9 2.94 -6.51 -15.03
CA HIS A 9 4.26 -6.37 -15.65
C HIS A 9 4.23 -5.66 -17.01
N LEU A 10 3.15 -5.78 -17.77
CA LEU A 10 2.97 -5.08 -19.04
C LEU A 10 2.59 -3.61 -18.87
N ARG A 11 2.05 -3.24 -17.69
CA ARG A 11 1.70 -1.85 -17.35
C ARG A 11 2.89 -1.09 -16.76
N MET A 12 3.97 -1.77 -16.35
CA MET A 12 5.14 -1.18 -15.71
C MET A 12 6.25 -0.88 -16.73
N ARG A 13 6.80 0.32 -16.69
CA ARG A 13 7.86 0.76 -17.64
C ARG A 13 9.27 0.63 -17.07
N ARG A 14 9.45 0.85 -15.75
CA ARG A 14 10.78 0.92 -15.11
C ARG A 14 11.19 -0.44 -14.60
N GLU A 15 12.36 -0.93 -15.02
CA GLU A 15 12.90 -2.22 -14.59
C GLU A 15 13.09 -2.33 -13.07
N ARG A 16 13.51 -1.23 -12.42
CA ARG A 16 13.60 -1.21 -10.95
C ARG A 16 12.24 -1.49 -10.28
N HIS A 17 11.17 -0.88 -10.79
CA HIS A 17 9.83 -1.10 -10.25
C HIS A 17 9.37 -2.56 -10.45
N LYS A 18 9.66 -3.14 -11.63
CA LYS A 18 9.36 -4.54 -11.93
C LYS A 18 10.07 -5.49 -10.97
N LYS A 19 11.37 -5.26 -10.70
CA LYS A 19 12.13 -6.05 -9.73
C LYS A 19 11.53 -5.96 -8.33
N ILE A 20 11.25 -4.75 -7.84
CA ILE A 20 10.62 -4.56 -6.52
C ILE A 20 9.25 -5.24 -6.47
N ALA A 21 8.43 -5.12 -7.51
CA ALA A 21 7.11 -5.75 -7.58
C ALA A 21 7.16 -7.28 -7.40
N ARG A 22 8.13 -7.94 -8.03
CA ARG A 22 8.37 -9.39 -7.85
C ARG A 22 8.78 -9.75 -6.42
N LEU A 23 9.62 -8.92 -5.80
CA LEU A 23 10.00 -9.14 -4.41
C LEU A 23 8.80 -8.99 -3.46
N GLN A 24 7.95 -8.00 -3.73
CA GLN A 24 6.72 -7.78 -2.96
C GLN A 24 5.79 -8.99 -3.01
N ASP A 25 5.65 -9.65 -4.17
CA ASP A 25 4.82 -10.84 -4.31
C ASP A 25 5.31 -11.95 -3.36
N ILE A 26 6.60 -12.25 -3.36
CA ILE A 26 7.19 -13.26 -2.49
C ILE A 26 7.02 -12.91 -1.01
N ILE A 27 7.19 -11.61 -0.67
CA ILE A 27 6.99 -11.12 0.70
C ILE A 27 5.53 -11.32 1.13
N VAL A 28 4.57 -10.96 0.27
CA VAL A 28 3.13 -11.06 0.58
C VAL A 28 2.67 -12.52 0.65
N GLU A 29 3.12 -13.39 -0.26
CA GLU A 29 2.84 -14.83 -0.19
C GLU A 29 3.39 -15.45 1.10
N THR A 30 4.62 -15.11 1.47
CA THR A 30 5.23 -15.60 2.71
C THR A 30 4.52 -15.02 3.94
N LEU A 31 4.10 -13.74 3.89
CA LEU A 31 3.31 -13.14 4.95
C LEU A 31 2.05 -13.96 5.23
N TYR A 32 1.26 -14.30 4.19
CA TYR A 32 0.01 -15.06 4.38
C TYR A 32 0.23 -16.52 4.74
N ARG A 33 1.34 -17.12 4.37
CA ARG A 33 1.74 -18.47 4.82
C ARG A 33 1.98 -18.49 6.33
N VAL A 34 2.60 -17.47 6.89
CA VAL A 34 2.98 -17.39 8.30
C VAL A 34 1.92 -16.68 9.16
N PHE A 35 1.32 -15.63 8.62
CA PHE A 35 0.29 -14.80 9.26
C PHE A 35 -1.00 -14.81 8.43
N PRO A 36 -1.77 -15.90 8.44
CA PRO A 36 -2.95 -16.04 7.57
C PRO A 36 -4.07 -15.01 7.84
N ARG A 37 -4.00 -14.30 8.98
CA ARG A 37 -4.89 -13.18 9.31
C ARG A 37 -4.20 -11.82 9.24
N GLY A 38 -3.01 -11.74 8.67
CA GLY A 38 -2.35 -10.46 8.41
C GLY A 38 -3.22 -9.57 7.51
N VAL A 39 -3.20 -8.26 7.74
CA VAL A 39 -3.99 -7.31 6.95
C VAL A 39 -3.04 -6.37 6.24
N LEU A 40 -2.99 -6.44 4.92
CA LEU A 40 -2.23 -5.51 4.10
C LEU A 40 -2.85 -4.13 4.14
N HIS A 41 -2.02 -3.10 4.20
CA HIS A 41 -2.46 -1.72 4.12
C HIS A 41 -1.45 -0.86 3.36
N GLY A 42 -1.58 0.45 3.44
CA GLY A 42 -0.63 1.36 2.82
C GLY A 42 -0.71 1.42 1.29
N GLY A 43 0.35 1.92 0.66
CA GLY A 43 0.38 2.17 -0.77
C GLY A 43 0.35 0.90 -1.62
N THR A 44 0.97 -0.18 -1.16
CA THR A 44 1.02 -1.45 -1.89
C THR A 44 -0.33 -2.13 -1.91
N ALA A 45 -1.10 -2.08 -0.81
CA ALA A 45 -2.48 -2.58 -0.81
C ALA A 45 -3.37 -1.79 -1.78
N ILE A 46 -3.27 -0.44 -1.82
CA ILE A 46 -4.00 0.38 -2.79
C ILE A 46 -3.64 -0.01 -4.22
N TRP A 47 -2.35 -0.18 -4.48
CA TRP A 47 -1.87 -0.51 -5.81
C TRP A 47 -2.29 -1.91 -6.27
N ARG A 48 -2.13 -2.92 -5.40
CA ARG A 48 -2.32 -4.33 -5.74
C ARG A 48 -3.75 -4.83 -5.59
N CYS A 49 -4.49 -4.31 -4.61
CA CYS A 49 -5.84 -4.79 -4.30
C CYS A 49 -6.94 -3.88 -4.87
N TYR A 50 -6.66 -2.58 -5.05
CA TYR A 50 -7.63 -1.62 -5.55
C TYR A 50 -7.31 -1.11 -6.96
N SER A 51 -6.37 -1.77 -7.67
CA SER A 51 -5.95 -1.40 -9.03
C SER A 51 -5.39 0.02 -9.13
N GLY A 52 -4.72 0.49 -8.10
CA GLY A 52 -4.06 1.77 -8.11
C GLY A 52 -3.02 1.87 -9.23
N ASN A 53 -2.87 3.06 -9.78
CA ASN A 53 -1.87 3.32 -10.83
C ASN A 53 -0.63 4.07 -10.33
N ARG A 54 -0.45 4.16 -9.02
CA ARG A 54 0.74 4.70 -8.37
C ARG A 54 1.59 3.59 -7.77
N PHE A 55 2.86 3.56 -8.14
CA PHE A 55 3.83 2.62 -7.60
C PHE A 55 4.05 2.85 -6.10
N SER A 56 4.16 1.75 -5.35
CA SER A 56 4.56 1.73 -3.94
C SER A 56 5.73 0.75 -3.75
N GLU A 57 6.76 1.17 -3.02
CA GLU A 57 7.97 0.36 -2.82
C GLU A 57 7.87 -0.57 -1.59
N ASP A 58 7.07 -0.18 -0.59
CA ASP A 58 7.02 -0.82 0.71
C ASP A 58 5.85 -1.80 0.80
N VAL A 59 6.00 -2.89 1.54
CA VAL A 59 4.91 -3.77 1.96
C VAL A 59 4.58 -3.44 3.41
N ASP A 60 3.37 -2.96 3.66
CA ASP A 60 2.88 -2.59 4.98
C ASP A 60 1.80 -3.57 5.44
N ALA A 61 1.85 -4.04 6.68
CA ALA A 61 0.84 -4.95 7.22
C ALA A 61 0.53 -4.72 8.71
N TYR A 62 -0.69 -5.05 9.11
CA TYR A 62 -1.04 -5.32 10.50
C TYR A 62 -0.90 -6.82 10.75
N ILE A 63 -0.16 -7.20 11.79
CA ILE A 63 0.03 -8.60 12.20
C ILE A 63 -0.10 -8.73 13.71
N GLU A 64 -0.37 -9.92 14.19
CA GLU A 64 -0.25 -10.25 15.61
C GLU A 64 1.23 -10.20 16.05
N LYS A 65 1.48 -9.77 17.29
CA LYS A 65 2.81 -9.87 17.86
C LYS A 65 3.07 -11.29 18.30
N ASN A 66 3.80 -12.05 17.49
CA ASN A 66 4.23 -13.40 17.80
C ASN A 66 5.69 -13.58 17.36
N THR A 67 6.60 -13.73 18.31
CA THR A 67 8.04 -13.81 18.03
C THR A 67 8.40 -15.03 17.18
N GLU A 68 7.82 -16.19 17.45
CA GLU A 68 8.08 -17.44 16.71
C GLU A 68 7.64 -17.31 15.25
N LYS A 69 6.46 -16.75 15.02
CA LYS A 69 5.97 -16.47 13.65
C LYS A 69 6.85 -15.43 12.94
N ILE A 70 7.30 -14.39 13.63
CA ILE A 70 8.22 -13.40 13.06
C ILE A 70 9.53 -14.08 12.66
N ASP A 71 10.08 -14.94 13.50
CA ASP A 71 11.31 -15.68 13.19
C ASP A 71 11.09 -16.63 12.02
N SER A 72 9.97 -17.37 12.01
CA SER A 72 9.57 -18.24 10.90
C SER A 72 9.44 -17.47 9.57
N PHE A 73 8.85 -16.27 9.58
CA PHE A 73 8.77 -15.43 8.39
C PHE A 73 10.17 -15.14 7.81
N PHE A 74 11.11 -14.74 8.64
CA PHE A 74 12.47 -14.45 8.16
C PHE A 74 13.23 -15.70 7.73
N GLU A 75 12.97 -16.86 8.34
CA GLU A 75 13.55 -18.15 7.86
C GLU A 75 12.98 -18.53 6.48
N GLU A 76 11.68 -18.41 6.27
CA GLU A 76 11.07 -18.63 4.95
C GLU A 76 11.64 -17.65 3.90
N MET A 77 11.82 -16.36 4.24
CA MET A 77 12.46 -15.39 3.35
C MET A 77 13.91 -15.80 2.99
N ARG A 78 14.70 -16.29 3.97
CA ARG A 78 16.06 -16.79 3.69
C ARG A 78 16.04 -18.03 2.79
N ARG A 79 15.11 -18.96 3.02
CA ARG A 79 14.92 -20.15 2.15
C ARG A 79 14.53 -19.76 0.73
N ALA A 80 13.77 -18.69 0.57
CA ALA A 80 13.46 -18.10 -0.74
C ALA A 80 14.65 -17.34 -1.37
N GLY A 81 15.82 -17.32 -0.73
CA GLY A 81 17.04 -16.70 -1.25
C GLY A 81 17.23 -15.23 -0.88
N PHE A 82 16.39 -14.67 0.01
CA PHE A 82 16.56 -13.29 0.45
C PHE A 82 17.64 -13.16 1.52
N ARG A 83 18.40 -12.09 1.43
CA ARG A 83 19.25 -11.60 2.51
C ARG A 83 18.48 -10.61 3.36
N VAL A 84 18.42 -10.82 4.66
CA VAL A 84 17.88 -9.87 5.63
C VAL A 84 18.94 -8.81 5.90
N VAL A 85 18.81 -7.63 5.25
CA VAL A 85 19.77 -6.52 5.36
C VAL A 85 19.57 -5.79 6.69
N LYS A 86 18.30 -5.61 7.07
CA LYS A 86 17.94 -4.95 8.33
C LYS A 86 16.71 -5.61 8.92
N ARG A 87 16.72 -5.79 10.22
CA ARG A 87 15.59 -6.25 11.01
C ARG A 87 15.57 -5.51 12.33
N ARG A 88 14.45 -4.88 12.63
CA ARG A 88 14.21 -4.20 13.92
C ARG A 88 12.83 -4.53 14.41
N VAL A 89 12.75 -5.16 15.56
CA VAL A 89 11.48 -5.47 16.26
C VAL A 89 11.40 -4.56 17.48
N THR A 90 10.28 -3.86 17.63
CA THR A 90 9.99 -3.00 18.78
C THR A 90 8.81 -3.55 19.59
N LYS A 91 8.35 -2.81 20.58
CA LYS A 91 7.11 -3.16 21.30
C LYS A 91 5.90 -3.22 20.36
N ASN A 92 5.83 -2.32 19.36
CA ASN A 92 4.63 -2.06 18.58
C ASN A 92 4.80 -2.31 17.07
N SER A 93 6.02 -2.61 16.60
CA SER A 93 6.28 -2.71 15.15
C SER A 93 7.46 -3.62 14.82
N LEU A 94 7.44 -4.07 13.58
CA LEU A 94 8.54 -4.70 12.87
C LEU A 94 8.92 -3.81 11.68
N TYR A 95 10.20 -3.54 11.51
CA TYR A 95 10.79 -2.91 10.32
C TYR A 95 11.85 -3.85 9.74
N SER A 96 11.83 -4.07 8.43
CA SER A 96 12.86 -4.86 7.77
C SER A 96 13.19 -4.36 6.37
N VAL A 97 14.42 -4.64 5.94
CA VAL A 97 14.89 -4.48 4.57
C VAL A 97 15.36 -5.85 4.11
N LEU A 98 14.75 -6.33 3.03
CA LEU A 98 14.99 -7.62 2.41
C LEU A 98 15.61 -7.40 1.02
N SER A 99 16.70 -8.10 0.73
CA SER A 99 17.44 -7.96 -0.53
C SER A 99 17.50 -9.30 -1.27
N PHE A 100 17.21 -9.26 -2.57
CA PHE A 100 17.35 -10.39 -3.47
C PHE A 100 17.90 -9.90 -4.82
N GLY A 101 18.96 -10.53 -5.32
CA GLY A 101 19.57 -10.17 -6.60
C GLY A 101 19.97 -8.70 -6.70
N GLY A 102 20.46 -8.09 -5.61
CA GLY A 102 20.86 -6.68 -5.55
C GLY A 102 19.70 -5.66 -5.51
N THR A 103 18.45 -6.14 -5.46
CA THR A 103 17.26 -5.30 -5.30
C THR A 103 16.77 -5.40 -3.87
N GLU A 104 16.36 -4.27 -3.29
CA GLU A 104 15.83 -4.21 -1.93
C GLU A 104 14.33 -3.89 -1.94
N ALA A 105 13.61 -4.53 -1.03
CA ALA A 105 12.23 -4.21 -0.69
C ALA A 105 12.10 -4.07 0.83
N ARG A 106 11.24 -3.15 1.28
CA ARG A 106 10.93 -2.97 2.70
C ARG A 106 9.67 -3.72 3.07
N PHE A 107 9.70 -4.35 4.23
CA PHE A 107 8.53 -4.90 4.87
C PHE A 107 8.40 -4.30 6.27
N GLU A 108 7.29 -3.64 6.49
CA GLU A 108 6.94 -2.99 7.75
C GLU A 108 5.65 -3.58 8.30
N ALA A 109 5.63 -3.89 9.57
CA ALA A 109 4.42 -4.37 10.19
C ALA A 109 4.16 -3.67 11.52
N LEU A 110 2.90 -3.33 11.78
CA LEU A 110 2.44 -2.86 13.08
C LEU A 110 1.76 -4.01 13.82
N PHE A 111 2.11 -4.19 15.08
CA PHE A 111 1.52 -5.21 15.96
C PHE A 111 0.16 -4.73 16.45
N ARG A 112 -0.85 -5.00 15.64
CA ARG A 112 -2.23 -4.59 15.89
C ARG A 112 -3.17 -5.62 15.32
N SER A 113 -4.17 -6.00 16.11
CA SER A 113 -5.30 -6.76 15.60
C SER A 113 -6.20 -5.83 14.77
N PHE A 114 -6.50 -6.23 13.56
CA PHE A 114 -7.40 -5.51 12.67
C PHE A 114 -8.31 -6.51 11.94
N ARG A 115 -9.57 -6.16 11.73
CA ARG A 115 -10.48 -6.96 10.92
C ARG A 115 -10.43 -6.45 9.49
N GLY A 116 -9.67 -7.16 8.64
CA GLY A 116 -9.62 -6.85 7.22
C GLY A 116 -10.83 -7.35 6.45
N VAL A 117 -10.99 -6.83 5.25
CA VAL A 117 -11.90 -7.36 4.21
C VAL A 117 -11.10 -8.18 3.21
N VAL A 118 -11.73 -9.21 2.63
CA VAL A 118 -11.10 -10.04 1.61
C VAL A 118 -11.09 -9.27 0.29
N MET A 119 -9.92 -9.16 -0.32
CA MET A 119 -9.70 -8.57 -1.64
C MET A 119 -8.74 -9.41 -2.45
N GLU A 120 -8.82 -9.32 -3.77
CA GLU A 120 -7.86 -9.92 -4.68
C GLU A 120 -6.58 -9.07 -4.73
N TYR A 121 -5.44 -9.71 -4.51
CA TYR A 121 -4.12 -9.13 -4.72
C TYR A 121 -3.63 -9.55 -6.10
N GLU A 122 -3.31 -8.58 -6.96
CA GLU A 122 -2.74 -8.83 -8.27
C GLU A 122 -1.21 -8.94 -8.17
N THR A 123 -0.65 -10.10 -8.53
CA THR A 123 0.78 -10.30 -8.61
C THR A 123 1.40 -9.56 -9.79
N TYR A 124 2.72 -9.51 -9.84
CA TYR A 124 3.48 -8.99 -10.98
C TYR A 124 3.10 -9.70 -12.29
N GLU A 125 2.90 -11.01 -12.26
CA GLU A 125 2.54 -11.81 -13.42
C GLU A 125 1.04 -11.75 -13.76
N GLY A 126 0.22 -11.07 -12.94
CA GLY A 126 -1.24 -10.94 -13.15
C GLY A 126 -2.06 -12.06 -12.53
N ILE A 127 -1.45 -12.93 -11.72
CA ILE A 127 -2.17 -13.94 -10.93
C ILE A 127 -2.89 -13.23 -9.79
N LEU A 128 -4.13 -13.64 -9.52
CA LEU A 128 -4.93 -13.12 -8.41
C LEU A 128 -4.98 -14.13 -7.28
N PHE A 129 -4.82 -13.67 -6.05
CA PHE A 129 -5.10 -14.47 -4.85
C PHE A 129 -5.69 -13.59 -3.74
N ASN A 130 -6.44 -14.24 -2.85
CA ASN A 130 -7.14 -13.52 -1.79
C ASN A 130 -6.20 -13.11 -0.65
N VAL A 131 -6.34 -11.88 -0.23
CA VAL A 131 -5.66 -11.29 0.93
C VAL A 131 -6.67 -10.55 1.81
N PHE A 132 -6.30 -10.26 3.05
CA PHE A 132 -7.02 -9.30 3.86
C PHE A 132 -6.42 -7.91 3.69
N THR A 133 -7.26 -6.89 3.51
CA THR A 133 -6.85 -5.49 3.46
C THR A 133 -7.86 -4.60 4.18
N LEU A 134 -7.55 -3.32 4.31
CA LEU A 134 -8.49 -2.33 4.86
C LEU A 134 -9.58 -2.00 3.84
N THR A 135 -10.74 -1.56 4.32
CA THR A 135 -11.78 -0.97 3.46
C THR A 135 -11.28 0.34 2.85
N PRO A 136 -11.91 0.81 1.75
CA PRO A 136 -11.57 2.11 1.15
C PRO A 136 -11.64 3.26 2.16
N GLU A 137 -12.64 3.25 3.02
CA GLU A 137 -12.86 4.27 4.05
C GLU A 137 -11.71 4.28 5.08
N GLU A 138 -11.29 3.10 5.54
CA GLU A 138 -10.17 2.95 6.46
C GLU A 138 -8.85 3.36 5.84
N MET A 139 -8.60 3.00 4.57
CA MET A 139 -7.43 3.46 3.81
C MET A 139 -7.38 4.99 3.71
N ILE A 140 -8.52 5.64 3.42
CA ILE A 140 -8.61 7.10 3.34
C ILE A 140 -8.26 7.73 4.68
N ILE A 141 -8.80 7.21 5.79
CA ILE A 141 -8.52 7.73 7.13
C ILE A 141 -7.02 7.59 7.47
N GLU A 142 -6.40 6.47 7.14
CA GLU A 142 -4.94 6.30 7.30
C GLU A 142 -4.14 7.30 6.47
N LYS A 143 -4.55 7.52 5.21
CA LYS A 143 -3.87 8.46 4.31
C LYS A 143 -4.06 9.91 4.72
N ILE A 144 -5.22 10.28 5.27
CA ILE A 144 -5.46 11.59 5.89
C ILE A 144 -4.46 11.81 7.03
N ASN A 145 -4.37 10.84 7.96
CA ASN A 145 -3.45 10.94 9.10
C ASN A 145 -1.98 11.02 8.66
N ALA A 146 -1.61 10.24 7.66
CA ALA A 146 -0.26 10.26 7.09
C ALA A 146 0.05 11.61 6.43
N TYR A 147 -0.89 12.15 5.64
CA TYR A 147 -0.73 13.45 4.99
C TYR A 147 -0.59 14.58 5.99
N LEU A 148 -1.47 14.67 6.98
CA LEU A 148 -1.41 15.72 8.00
C LEU A 148 -0.07 15.72 8.76
N LYS A 149 0.55 14.54 8.91
CA LYS A 149 1.85 14.37 9.58
C LYS A 149 3.04 14.74 8.70
N ARG A 150 3.04 14.36 7.43
CA ARG A 150 4.24 14.43 6.57
C ARG A 150 4.06 15.22 5.27
N ARG A 151 2.83 15.57 4.91
CA ARG A 151 2.44 16.37 3.72
C ARG A 151 3.02 15.85 2.40
N LYS A 152 3.05 14.51 2.24
CA LYS A 152 3.54 13.90 1.00
C LYS A 152 2.43 13.80 -0.04
N ILE A 153 2.74 14.27 -1.28
CA ILE A 153 1.76 14.26 -2.39
C ILE A 153 1.18 12.88 -2.66
N ARG A 154 1.95 11.82 -2.44
CA ARG A 154 1.49 10.44 -2.59
C ARG A 154 0.31 10.07 -1.68
N ASP A 155 0.27 10.64 -0.46
CA ASP A 155 -0.85 10.37 0.46
C ASP A 155 -2.10 11.12 0.03
N LEU A 156 -1.95 12.35 -0.47
CA LEU A 156 -3.05 13.13 -1.04
C LEU A 156 -3.62 12.45 -2.30
N TYR A 157 -2.75 11.93 -3.15
CA TYR A 157 -3.15 11.15 -4.31
C TYR A 157 -3.88 9.86 -3.91
N ASP A 158 -3.40 9.17 -2.89
CA ASP A 158 -4.04 7.94 -2.39
C ASP A 158 -5.46 8.22 -1.87
N ILE A 159 -5.67 9.34 -1.15
CA ILE A 159 -7.02 9.80 -0.75
C ILE A 159 -7.89 9.99 -1.98
N PHE A 160 -7.45 10.78 -2.95
CA PHE A 160 -8.15 11.05 -4.20
C PHE A 160 -8.52 9.76 -4.95
N PHE A 161 -7.55 8.83 -5.06
CA PHE A 161 -7.76 7.57 -5.76
C PHE A 161 -8.79 6.70 -5.05
N MET A 162 -8.69 6.56 -3.73
CA MET A 162 -9.55 5.68 -2.93
C MET A 162 -10.99 6.18 -2.82
N LEU A 163 -11.24 7.47 -2.95
CA LEU A 163 -12.60 8.05 -2.90
C LEU A 163 -13.56 7.44 -3.93
N ARG A 164 -13.06 6.97 -5.08
CA ARG A 164 -13.86 6.29 -6.10
C ARG A 164 -14.33 4.88 -5.71
N HIS A 165 -13.73 4.30 -4.66
CA HIS A 165 -14.03 2.98 -4.13
C HIS A 165 -14.92 3.01 -2.88
N VAL A 166 -15.18 4.20 -2.34
CA VAL A 166 -15.98 4.40 -1.11
C VAL A 166 -17.41 3.94 -1.33
N LYS A 167 -17.90 3.14 -0.39
CA LYS A 167 -19.29 2.66 -0.34
C LYS A 167 -20.11 3.39 0.72
N GLU A 168 -19.48 3.79 1.83
CA GLU A 168 -20.11 4.46 2.96
C GLU A 168 -19.65 5.92 3.04
N ALA A 169 -20.26 6.80 2.19
CA ALA A 169 -19.82 8.18 2.05
C ALA A 169 -19.81 8.96 3.37
N GLU A 170 -20.81 8.77 4.24
CA GLU A 170 -20.89 9.48 5.53
C GLU A 170 -19.71 9.20 6.45
N ARG A 171 -19.18 7.97 6.42
CA ARG A 171 -18.01 7.57 7.23
C ARG A 171 -16.76 8.39 6.88
N VAL A 172 -16.64 8.80 5.63
CA VAL A 172 -15.46 9.51 5.11
C VAL A 172 -15.66 11.03 5.13
N ARG A 173 -16.89 11.52 4.89
CA ARG A 173 -17.20 12.95 4.76
C ARG A 173 -16.72 13.78 5.95
N GLN A 174 -17.00 13.34 7.16
CA GLN A 174 -16.58 14.06 8.36
C GLN A 174 -15.04 14.15 8.48
N GLU A 175 -14.33 13.07 8.14
CA GLU A 175 -12.87 13.05 8.18
C GLU A 175 -12.26 13.91 7.07
N LEU A 176 -12.86 13.93 5.88
CA LEU A 176 -12.46 14.85 4.81
C LEU A 176 -12.67 16.32 5.18
N THR A 177 -13.78 16.64 5.83
CA THR A 177 -14.04 18.02 6.31
C THR A 177 -12.99 18.45 7.34
N LYS A 178 -12.66 17.59 8.30
CA LYS A 178 -11.57 17.85 9.28
C LYS A 178 -10.21 17.98 8.58
N PHE A 179 -9.95 17.13 7.60
CA PHE A 179 -8.74 17.16 6.80
C PHE A 179 -8.60 18.49 6.06
N LEU A 180 -9.63 18.95 5.37
CA LEU A 180 -9.59 20.20 4.61
C LEU A 180 -9.41 21.44 5.49
N ARG A 181 -9.96 21.45 6.72
CA ARG A 181 -9.72 22.54 7.69
C ARG A 181 -8.26 22.63 8.14
N ASN A 182 -7.53 21.50 8.14
CA ASN A 182 -6.14 21.42 8.58
C ASN A 182 -5.17 21.23 7.40
N PHE A 183 -5.68 21.35 6.17
CA PHE A 183 -4.89 21.14 4.96
C PHE A 183 -3.73 22.14 4.88
N LYS A 184 -2.56 21.63 4.55
CA LYS A 184 -1.37 22.42 4.19
C LYS A 184 -0.82 21.85 2.89
N GLU A 185 -0.20 22.70 2.10
CA GLU A 185 0.37 22.33 0.80
C GLU A 185 1.36 21.14 0.93
N PRO A 186 1.38 20.23 -0.06
CA PRO A 186 2.35 19.15 -0.10
C PRO A 186 3.78 19.71 -0.22
N VAL A 187 4.75 18.97 0.32
CA VAL A 187 6.16 19.38 0.30
C VAL A 187 6.94 18.82 -0.90
N ASP A 188 6.33 17.94 -1.68
CA ASP A 188 6.97 17.17 -2.74
C ASP A 188 6.06 16.96 -3.97
N GLU A 189 5.29 17.97 -4.32
CA GLU A 189 4.28 17.89 -5.41
C GLU A 189 4.87 17.35 -6.72
N ALA A 190 6.08 17.76 -7.07
CA ALA A 190 6.75 17.34 -8.30
C ALA A 190 7.04 15.83 -8.37
N GLU A 191 7.07 15.14 -7.22
CA GLU A 191 7.34 13.69 -7.17
C GLU A 191 6.18 12.85 -7.72
N LEU A 192 4.94 13.37 -7.77
CA LEU A 192 3.77 12.60 -8.18
C LEU A 192 3.93 11.99 -9.59
N LYS A 193 4.43 12.79 -10.53
CA LYS A 193 4.64 12.33 -11.93
C LYS A 193 5.58 11.11 -12.01
N ALA A 194 6.56 11.05 -11.14
CA ALA A 194 7.51 9.94 -11.10
C ALA A 194 6.91 8.65 -10.53
N LEU A 195 5.86 8.76 -9.72
CA LEU A 195 5.20 7.64 -9.05
C LEU A 195 4.07 7.03 -9.89
N ILE A 196 3.44 7.79 -10.79
CA ILE A 196 2.34 7.30 -11.63
C ILE A 196 2.89 6.35 -12.69
N LEU A 197 2.32 5.15 -12.74
CA LEU A 197 2.74 4.09 -13.67
C LEU A 197 2.19 4.31 -15.08
N PHE A 198 0.94 4.74 -15.17
CA PHE A 198 0.22 4.97 -16.43
C PHE A 198 -0.99 5.90 -16.20
N GLY A 199 -1.49 6.48 -17.30
CA GLY A 199 -2.64 7.38 -17.26
C GLY A 199 -2.26 8.85 -17.04
N ALA A 200 -3.28 9.69 -16.89
CA ALA A 200 -3.13 11.11 -16.62
C ALA A 200 -2.62 11.34 -15.19
N VAL A 201 -1.77 12.32 -15.03
CA VAL A 201 -1.29 12.78 -13.72
C VAL A 201 -2.11 14.00 -13.34
N PRO A 202 -3.02 13.92 -12.34
CA PRO A 202 -3.80 15.06 -11.91
C PRO A 202 -2.89 16.09 -11.24
N THR A 203 -3.25 17.37 -11.37
CA THR A 203 -2.62 18.44 -10.59
C THR A 203 -3.06 18.37 -9.13
N LYS A 204 -2.34 19.03 -8.25
CA LYS A 204 -2.76 19.15 -6.85
C LYS A 204 -4.14 19.81 -6.74
N GLU A 205 -4.40 20.84 -7.57
CA GLU A 205 -5.66 21.56 -7.63
C GLU A 205 -6.83 20.63 -8.02
N ASP A 206 -6.62 19.75 -9.00
CA ASP A 206 -7.60 18.73 -9.41
C ASP A 206 -7.94 17.80 -8.26
N ILE A 207 -6.91 17.33 -7.56
CA ILE A 207 -7.03 16.42 -6.41
C ILE A 207 -7.81 17.10 -5.28
N VAL A 208 -7.38 18.29 -4.88
CA VAL A 208 -8.02 19.04 -3.78
C VAL A 208 -9.46 19.42 -4.14
N GLY A 209 -9.71 19.85 -5.39
CA GLY A 209 -11.05 20.13 -5.89
C GLY A 209 -11.97 18.91 -5.83
N TYR A 210 -11.46 17.72 -6.16
CA TYR A 210 -12.21 16.48 -6.05
C TYR A 210 -12.53 16.12 -4.59
N VAL A 211 -11.55 16.22 -3.69
CA VAL A 211 -11.72 15.97 -2.25
C VAL A 211 -12.73 16.93 -1.63
N LYS A 212 -12.73 18.23 -2.03
CA LYS A 212 -13.72 19.22 -1.57
C LYS A 212 -15.14 18.83 -1.95
N ARG A 213 -15.37 18.34 -3.19
CA ARG A 213 -16.72 17.88 -3.62
C ARG A 213 -17.23 16.70 -2.80
N TRP A 214 -16.34 15.85 -2.29
CA TRP A 214 -16.68 14.74 -1.42
C TRP A 214 -16.99 15.15 0.02
N ALA A 215 -16.40 16.25 0.48
CA ALA A 215 -16.62 16.76 1.83
C ALA A 215 -17.95 17.52 2.00
N GLY A 216 -18.57 17.90 0.88
CA GLY A 216 -19.88 18.59 0.83
C GLY A 216 -19.78 20.02 0.41
#